data_83f9bd1a240e1510c6340013e9bd4f9a
#
_entry.id   83f9bd1a240e1510c6340013e9bd4f9a
#
_cell.length_a   1.000
_cell.length_b   1.000
_cell.length_c   1.000
_cell.angle_alpha   90.00
_cell.angle_beta   90.00
_cell.angle_gamma   90.00
#
_symmetry.space_group_name_H-M   'P 1'
#
loop_
_entity.id
_entity.type
_entity.pdbx_description
1 polymer ?
#
loop_
_entity_poly.entity_id
_entity_poly.type
_entity_poly.pdbx_seq_one_letter_code
_entity_poly.pdbx_strand_id
1 'polypeptide(L)'
;MIRFSVFLFAIGVAALAPAIASAQSTPAPAAPAASPSPSPAPNPIGPAFGANDPCTSISAIVTRPSVTNSVCTVRPNHVEIETGYQNVTFDGGGNAVTYPQALIRVGLPIPALEFDVAPPQISRASAGGVTTTGSTDVGAGLKYVFGYTPKFNYGGQVFFTAPTGTNGVSAGGTTASYALNAGYTLSPVFSLAGTATAQSQTNGTQRWSALASSLVLGVALPNATGLNAEIAQFSHAIGPGTPTRTQYLLAVYRDLGPRIQLDTSFAVSPTTATGKYHYVGFGASFYF
;
A
#
# COMPACT_ATOMS: atom_id res chain seq x y z
N MET A 1 -16.24 -0.36 -32.18
CA MET A 1 -16.10 -1.75 -31.68
C MET A 1 -14.74 -1.89 -31.06
N ILE A 2 -14.67 -1.82 -29.72
CA ILE A 2 -13.41 -1.91 -28.96
C ILE A 2 -13.30 -3.37 -28.51
N ARG A 3 -12.30 -4.08 -29.00
CA ARG A 3 -11.99 -5.45 -28.57
C ARG A 3 -11.19 -5.38 -27.27
N PHE A 4 -11.76 -5.84 -26.18
CA PHE A 4 -11.05 -6.12 -24.93
C PHE A 4 -10.28 -7.43 -25.08
N SER A 5 -8.95 -7.35 -25.14
CA SER A 5 -8.08 -8.53 -24.99
C SER A 5 -7.74 -8.68 -23.52
N VAL A 6 -8.31 -9.72 -22.90
CA VAL A 6 -7.95 -10.12 -21.54
C VAL A 6 -6.65 -10.91 -21.64
N PHE A 7 -5.55 -10.36 -21.16
CA PHE A 7 -4.30 -11.10 -20.99
C PHE A 7 -4.33 -11.83 -19.65
N LEU A 8 -4.50 -13.16 -19.72
CA LEU A 8 -4.25 -14.05 -18.59
C LEU A 8 -2.73 -14.25 -18.47
N PHE A 9 -2.13 -13.72 -17.40
CA PHE A 9 -0.75 -14.06 -17.04
C PHE A 9 -0.76 -15.40 -16.27
N ALA A 10 -0.31 -16.46 -16.92
CA ALA A 10 0.03 -17.71 -16.28
C ALA A 10 1.42 -17.57 -15.63
N ILE A 11 1.47 -17.56 -14.31
CA ILE A 11 2.74 -17.61 -13.56
C ILE A 11 3.14 -19.07 -13.48
N GLY A 12 4.12 -19.47 -14.30
CA GLY A 12 4.80 -20.76 -14.20
C GLY A 12 5.76 -20.76 -13.01
N VAL A 13 5.43 -21.47 -11.94
CA VAL A 13 6.35 -21.75 -10.83
C VAL A 13 7.21 -22.94 -11.24
N ALA A 14 8.48 -22.68 -11.59
CA ALA A 14 9.47 -23.73 -11.76
C ALA A 14 9.90 -24.25 -10.37
N ALA A 15 9.54 -25.48 -10.05
CA ALA A 15 10.00 -26.18 -8.86
C ALA A 15 11.45 -26.60 -9.02
N LEU A 16 12.38 -25.95 -8.32
CA LEU A 16 13.72 -26.47 -8.06
C LEU A 16 13.66 -27.40 -6.84
N ALA A 17 13.78 -28.68 -7.06
CA ALA A 17 14.01 -29.68 -6.00
C ALA A 17 15.51 -29.83 -5.77
N PRO A 18 16.04 -29.62 -4.55
CA PRO A 18 17.38 -30.05 -4.20
C PRO A 18 17.38 -31.54 -3.77
N ALA A 19 18.27 -32.32 -4.37
CA ALA A 19 18.55 -33.67 -3.95
C ALA A 19 19.23 -33.64 -2.55
N ILE A 20 18.58 -34.20 -1.55
CA ILE A 20 19.15 -34.35 -0.21
C ILE A 20 19.79 -35.73 -0.13
N ALA A 21 21.13 -35.76 0.03
CA ALA A 21 21.85 -36.92 0.38
C ALA A 21 21.57 -37.30 1.85
N SER A 22 21.07 -38.49 2.08
CA SER A 22 20.80 -39.04 3.41
C SER A 22 22.09 -39.41 4.11
N ALA A 23 22.48 -38.65 5.13
CA ALA A 23 23.44 -39.08 6.15
C ALA A 23 22.63 -39.60 7.35
N GLN A 24 22.76 -40.91 7.64
CA GLN A 24 22.24 -41.50 8.86
C GLN A 24 23.08 -41.02 10.06
N SER A 25 22.45 -40.26 10.94
CA SER A 25 23.01 -39.93 12.26
C SER A 25 22.19 -40.59 13.36
N THR A 26 22.86 -41.24 14.26
CA THR A 26 22.38 -41.87 15.49
C THR A 26 21.58 -40.88 16.34
N PRO A 27 20.45 -41.27 16.96
CA PRO A 27 19.66 -40.34 17.76
C PRO A 27 20.35 -40.01 19.08
N ALA A 28 20.59 -38.72 19.31
CA ALA A 28 20.93 -38.20 20.64
C ALA A 28 19.66 -38.14 21.52
N PRO A 29 19.80 -38.29 22.86
CA PRO A 29 18.65 -38.26 23.75
C PRO A 29 17.90 -36.92 23.65
N ALA A 30 16.58 -37.01 23.53
CA ALA A 30 15.69 -35.86 23.38
C ALA A 30 15.82 -34.94 24.59
N ALA A 31 16.22 -33.69 24.34
CA ALA A 31 16.06 -32.59 25.29
C ALA A 31 14.56 -32.35 25.53
N PRO A 32 14.14 -31.98 26.77
CA PRO A 32 12.75 -31.71 27.05
C PRO A 32 12.25 -30.59 26.12
N ALA A 33 11.12 -30.85 25.46
CA ALA A 33 10.50 -29.91 24.56
C ALA A 33 10.25 -28.61 25.29
N ALA A 34 10.87 -27.51 24.82
CA ALA A 34 10.56 -26.17 25.28
C ALA A 34 9.06 -25.93 25.03
N SER A 35 8.34 -25.59 26.08
CA SER A 35 6.93 -25.15 25.94
C SER A 35 6.84 -24.06 24.85
N PRO A 36 5.89 -24.15 23.92
CA PRO A 36 5.73 -23.12 22.91
C PRO A 36 5.52 -21.78 23.63
N SER A 37 6.39 -20.81 23.33
CA SER A 37 6.22 -19.44 23.77
C SER A 37 4.82 -19.00 23.34
N PRO A 38 4.00 -18.42 24.23
CA PRO A 38 2.67 -17.96 23.84
C PRO A 38 2.82 -17.01 22.66
N SER A 39 2.15 -17.33 21.57
CA SER A 39 2.02 -16.43 20.41
C SER A 39 1.51 -15.08 20.94
N PRO A 40 2.14 -13.96 20.59
CA PRO A 40 1.62 -12.67 21.04
C PRO A 40 0.14 -12.58 20.65
N ALA A 41 -0.70 -12.32 21.65
CA ALA A 41 -2.14 -12.17 21.41
C ALA A 41 -2.36 -11.13 20.30
N PRO A 42 -3.14 -11.41 19.26
CA PRO A 42 -3.48 -10.41 18.27
C PRO A 42 -4.06 -9.21 19.00
N ASN A 43 -3.57 -8.01 18.69
CA ASN A 43 -4.12 -6.77 19.22
C ASN A 43 -5.54 -6.57 18.67
N PRO A 44 -6.63 -6.96 19.36
CA PRO A 44 -7.93 -7.01 18.74
C PRO A 44 -8.50 -5.61 18.66
N ILE A 45 -8.61 -5.08 17.46
CA ILE A 45 -9.55 -4.00 17.16
C ILE A 45 -11.00 -4.57 17.21
N GLY A 46 -11.13 -5.90 17.23
CA GLY A 46 -12.38 -6.66 17.15
C GLY A 46 -12.86 -6.81 15.69
N PRO A 47 -13.78 -7.71 15.40
CA PRO A 47 -14.25 -7.97 14.05
C PRO A 47 -15.06 -6.78 13.51
N ALA A 48 -14.73 -6.28 12.31
CA ALA A 48 -15.51 -5.26 11.61
C ALA A 48 -16.76 -5.83 10.95
N PHE A 49 -16.75 -7.12 10.58
CA PHE A 49 -17.75 -7.74 9.72
C PHE A 49 -18.34 -9.05 10.28
N GLY A 50 -17.88 -9.55 11.42
CA GLY A 50 -18.36 -10.80 12.02
C GLY A 50 -17.28 -11.83 12.31
N ALA A 51 -17.67 -13.07 12.59
CA ALA A 51 -16.73 -14.15 12.86
C ALA A 51 -15.84 -14.44 11.65
N ASN A 52 -14.55 -14.68 11.90
CA ASN A 52 -13.51 -14.93 10.87
C ASN A 52 -13.13 -13.73 9.98
N ASP A 53 -13.44 -12.52 10.42
CA ASP A 53 -12.99 -11.30 9.77
C ASP A 53 -11.46 -11.18 9.81
N PRO A 54 -10.76 -11.06 8.67
CA PRO A 54 -9.31 -10.85 8.64
C PRO A 54 -8.88 -9.43 9.04
N CYS A 55 -9.82 -8.47 9.08
CA CYS A 55 -9.56 -7.06 9.32
C CYS A 55 -9.57 -6.71 10.83
N THR A 56 -8.83 -7.45 11.65
CA THR A 56 -8.91 -7.37 13.12
C THR A 56 -7.75 -6.64 13.78
N SER A 57 -6.76 -6.16 13.03
CA SER A 57 -5.60 -5.43 13.55
C SER A 57 -5.40 -4.10 12.84
N ILE A 58 -4.69 -3.17 13.48
CA ILE A 58 -4.32 -1.91 12.84
C ILE A 58 -3.47 -2.17 11.59
N SER A 59 -2.53 -3.10 11.63
CA SER A 59 -1.68 -3.49 10.49
C SER A 59 -2.46 -4.12 9.33
N ALA A 60 -3.65 -4.69 9.57
CA ALA A 60 -4.52 -5.15 8.49
C ALA A 60 -5.29 -4.02 7.81
N ILE A 61 -5.58 -2.93 8.53
CA ILE A 61 -6.39 -1.80 8.06
C ILE A 61 -5.52 -0.76 7.35
N VAL A 62 -4.38 -0.41 7.92
CA VAL A 62 -3.48 0.64 7.42
C VAL A 62 -2.97 0.32 6.01
N THR A 63 -2.98 1.34 5.14
CA THR A 63 -2.44 1.22 3.78
C THR A 63 -0.93 1.49 3.74
N ARG A 64 -0.45 2.40 4.60
CA ARG A 64 0.99 2.69 4.72
C ARG A 64 1.77 1.48 5.22
N PRO A 65 3.04 1.34 4.84
CA PRO A 65 3.86 2.17 3.94
C PRO A 65 3.85 1.72 2.47
N SER A 66 2.92 0.83 2.08
CA SER A 66 2.86 0.20 0.75
C SER A 66 2.17 1.09 -0.30
N VAL A 67 2.42 0.82 -1.58
CA VAL A 67 1.62 1.31 -2.71
C VAL A 67 0.34 0.48 -2.82
N THR A 68 0.40 -0.80 -2.46
CA THR A 68 -0.74 -1.71 -2.38
C THR A 68 -1.69 -1.23 -1.30
N ASN A 69 -2.94 -0.97 -1.67
CA ASN A 69 -3.98 -0.61 -0.72
C ASN A 69 -4.39 -1.82 0.12
N SER A 70 -4.56 -1.62 1.43
CA SER A 70 -5.25 -2.60 2.27
C SER A 70 -6.66 -2.85 1.73
N VAL A 71 -7.11 -4.10 1.75
CA VAL A 71 -8.52 -4.44 1.46
C VAL A 71 -9.42 -4.03 2.60
N CYS A 72 -8.93 -4.08 3.84
CA CYS A 72 -9.69 -3.84 5.05
C CYS A 72 -10.16 -2.39 5.18
N THR A 73 -11.40 -2.20 5.60
CA THR A 73 -11.99 -0.91 5.94
C THR A 73 -11.91 -0.66 7.44
N VAL A 74 -11.99 0.60 7.82
CA VAL A 74 -12.17 1.04 9.21
C VAL A 74 -13.54 0.58 9.69
N ARG A 75 -13.62 0.14 10.95
CA ARG A 75 -14.88 -0.31 11.56
C ARG A 75 -15.91 0.81 11.63
N PRO A 76 -17.23 0.48 11.59
CA PRO A 76 -18.27 1.47 11.78
C PRO A 76 -18.06 2.33 13.04
N ASN A 77 -18.24 3.64 12.87
CA ASN A 77 -18.08 4.66 13.92
C ASN A 77 -16.66 4.80 14.50
N HIS A 78 -15.65 4.35 13.76
CA HIS A 78 -14.24 4.54 14.10
C HIS A 78 -13.57 5.41 13.04
N VAL A 79 -12.43 5.97 13.40
CA VAL A 79 -11.60 6.80 12.54
C VAL A 79 -10.16 6.26 12.57
N GLU A 80 -9.55 6.21 11.42
CA GLU A 80 -8.13 5.94 11.29
C GLU A 80 -7.47 7.12 10.59
N ILE A 81 -6.31 7.56 11.10
CA ILE A 81 -5.53 8.66 10.53
C ILE A 81 -4.14 8.14 10.21
N GLU A 82 -3.83 8.08 8.93
CA GLU A 82 -2.47 7.84 8.44
C GLU A 82 -1.78 9.19 8.23
N THR A 83 -0.51 9.30 8.60
CA THR A 83 0.29 10.50 8.35
C THR A 83 1.75 10.12 8.09
N GLY A 84 2.50 10.99 7.39
CA GLY A 84 3.88 10.66 7.11
C GLY A 84 4.66 11.74 6.37
N TYR A 85 5.89 11.39 6.10
CA TYR A 85 6.88 12.17 5.36
C TYR A 85 7.49 11.29 4.28
N GLN A 86 7.68 11.83 3.10
CA GLN A 86 8.40 11.16 2.02
C GLN A 86 9.38 12.13 1.36
N ASN A 87 10.58 11.66 1.10
CA ASN A 87 11.58 12.36 0.32
C ASN A 87 12.01 11.50 -0.86
N VAL A 88 11.70 11.96 -2.06
CA VAL A 88 12.08 11.34 -3.34
C VAL A 88 13.32 12.07 -3.89
N THR A 89 14.35 11.32 -4.24
CA THR A 89 15.56 11.84 -4.90
C THR A 89 15.65 11.26 -6.30
N PHE A 90 15.89 12.12 -7.29
CA PHE A 90 16.02 11.74 -8.70
C PHE A 90 17.49 11.66 -9.10
N ASP A 91 17.91 10.61 -9.79
CA ASP A 91 19.29 10.41 -10.25
C ASP A 91 19.80 11.52 -11.19
N GLY A 92 18.89 12.18 -11.92
CA GLY A 92 19.19 13.33 -12.78
C GLY A 92 19.37 14.66 -12.03
N GLY A 93 19.38 14.61 -10.69
CA GLY A 93 19.37 15.77 -9.80
C GLY A 93 17.97 16.26 -9.49
N GLY A 94 17.80 16.76 -8.29
CA GLY A 94 16.52 17.22 -7.76
C GLY A 94 15.94 16.27 -6.71
N ASN A 95 15.01 16.80 -5.95
CA ASN A 95 14.27 16.06 -4.94
C ASN A 95 12.84 16.57 -4.85
N ALA A 96 11.96 15.72 -4.30
CA ALA A 96 10.60 16.09 -3.95
C ALA A 96 10.27 15.60 -2.54
N VAL A 97 9.76 16.48 -1.71
CA VAL A 97 9.36 16.19 -0.33
C VAL A 97 7.87 16.41 -0.21
N THR A 98 7.16 15.47 0.43
CA THR A 98 5.72 15.58 0.70
C THR A 98 5.42 15.25 2.15
N TYR A 99 4.66 16.10 2.83
CA TYR A 99 4.20 15.93 4.21
C TYR A 99 2.93 16.75 4.45
N PRO A 100 2.09 16.37 5.43
CA PRO A 100 2.17 15.21 6.29
C PRO A 100 1.65 13.91 5.65
N GLN A 101 1.53 13.74 4.38
CA GLN A 101 0.96 12.56 3.67
C GLN A 101 -0.29 12.00 4.38
N ALA A 102 -1.20 12.92 4.75
CA ALA A 102 -2.34 12.57 5.57
C ALA A 102 -3.44 11.89 4.76
N LEU A 103 -4.01 10.83 5.34
CA LEU A 103 -5.24 10.18 4.91
C LEU A 103 -6.10 9.96 6.15
N ILE A 104 -7.33 10.44 6.12
CA ILE A 104 -8.32 10.26 7.18
C ILE A 104 -9.35 9.27 6.65
N ARG A 105 -9.56 8.18 7.36
CA ARG A 105 -10.43 7.09 6.98
C ARG A 105 -11.52 6.93 8.05
N VAL A 106 -12.76 6.93 7.64
CA VAL A 106 -13.93 6.91 8.52
C VAL A 106 -14.80 5.71 8.20
N GLY A 107 -14.93 4.80 9.15
CA GLY A 107 -15.87 3.67 9.04
C GLY A 107 -17.31 4.17 9.11
N LEU A 108 -18.05 3.98 8.03
CA LEU A 108 -19.45 4.38 7.97
C LEU A 108 -20.35 3.41 8.75
N PRO A 109 -21.59 3.81 9.13
CA PRO A 109 -22.53 2.91 9.82
C PRO A 109 -22.90 1.65 9.02
N ILE A 110 -22.65 1.64 7.73
CA ILE A 110 -22.80 0.48 6.85
C ILE A 110 -21.53 -0.38 6.98
N PRO A 111 -21.65 -1.63 7.45
CA PRO A 111 -20.50 -2.52 7.54
C PRO A 111 -19.74 -2.64 6.21
N ALA A 112 -18.45 -2.75 6.29
CA ALA A 112 -17.56 -2.86 5.13
C ALA A 112 -17.42 -1.60 4.26
N LEU A 113 -18.09 -0.50 4.59
CA LEU A 113 -18.01 0.76 3.86
C LEU A 113 -17.21 1.80 4.64
N GLU A 114 -16.27 2.43 3.97
CA GLU A 114 -15.38 3.45 4.51
C GLU A 114 -15.42 4.69 3.62
N PHE A 115 -15.33 5.85 4.23
CA PHE A 115 -15.13 7.14 3.57
C PHE A 115 -13.72 7.64 3.85
N ASP A 116 -13.01 7.97 2.78
CA ASP A 116 -11.61 8.42 2.82
C ASP A 116 -11.51 9.91 2.46
N VAL A 117 -10.66 10.64 3.18
CA VAL A 117 -10.33 12.04 2.89
C VAL A 117 -8.82 12.24 2.92
N ALA A 118 -8.26 12.74 1.82
CA ALA A 118 -6.89 13.23 1.77
C ALA A 118 -6.91 14.76 1.85
N PRO A 119 -6.57 15.37 3.00
CA PRO A 119 -6.47 16.82 3.12
C PRO A 119 -5.28 17.34 2.28
N PRO A 120 -5.19 18.66 2.02
CA PRO A 120 -4.04 19.25 1.35
C PRO A 120 -2.74 18.92 2.09
N GLN A 121 -1.73 18.54 1.33
CA GLN A 121 -0.39 18.22 1.85
C GLN A 121 0.59 19.26 1.32
N ILE A 122 1.67 19.53 2.04
CA ILE A 122 2.75 20.36 1.55
C ILE A 122 3.63 19.51 0.63
N SER A 123 3.82 19.98 -0.59
CA SER A 123 4.77 19.41 -1.54
C SER A 123 5.83 20.45 -1.87
N ARG A 124 7.10 20.04 -1.80
CA ARG A 124 8.25 20.85 -2.20
C ARG A 124 9.10 20.04 -3.16
N ALA A 125 9.25 20.53 -4.38
CA ALA A 125 10.07 19.90 -5.41
C ALA A 125 11.16 20.86 -5.87
N SER A 126 12.38 20.36 -6.02
CA SER A 126 13.54 21.12 -6.50
C SER A 126 14.16 20.38 -7.67
N ALA A 127 14.39 21.05 -8.80
CA ALA A 127 15.09 20.52 -9.96
C ALA A 127 15.73 21.68 -10.76
N GLY A 128 16.94 21.49 -11.27
CA GLY A 128 17.63 22.49 -12.11
C GLY A 128 17.80 23.85 -11.42
N GLY A 129 17.94 23.90 -10.09
CA GLY A 129 18.07 25.16 -9.33
C GLY A 129 16.73 25.87 -9.05
N VAL A 130 15.62 25.37 -9.57
CA VAL A 130 14.27 25.91 -9.30
C VAL A 130 13.59 25.08 -8.21
N THR A 131 12.97 25.77 -7.25
CA THR A 131 12.17 25.13 -6.19
C THR A 131 10.72 25.59 -6.29
N THR A 132 9.80 24.63 -6.35
CA THR A 132 8.36 24.86 -6.26
C THR A 132 7.87 24.33 -4.93
N THR A 133 7.10 25.13 -4.20
CA THR A 133 6.48 24.72 -2.93
C THR A 133 5.00 25.12 -2.96
N GLY A 134 4.15 24.21 -2.49
CA GLY A 134 2.72 24.49 -2.42
C GLY A 134 1.94 23.35 -1.78
N SER A 135 0.64 23.46 -1.77
CA SER A 135 -0.29 22.43 -1.30
C SER A 135 -0.75 21.54 -2.45
N THR A 136 -0.93 20.25 -2.16
CA THR A 136 -1.59 19.31 -3.08
C THR A 136 -3.10 19.54 -3.12
N ASP A 137 -3.77 18.88 -4.04
CA ASP A 137 -5.23 18.86 -4.16
C ASP A 137 -5.86 18.08 -2.99
N VAL A 138 -7.06 18.51 -2.59
CA VAL A 138 -7.92 17.72 -1.67
C VAL A 138 -8.47 16.52 -2.42
N GLY A 139 -8.52 15.37 -1.75
CA GLY A 139 -9.13 14.17 -2.26
C GLY A 139 -10.18 13.60 -1.33
N ALA A 140 -11.15 12.87 -1.90
CA ALA A 140 -12.12 12.09 -1.14
C ALA A 140 -12.52 10.84 -1.92
N GLY A 141 -12.91 9.79 -1.19
CA GLY A 141 -13.24 8.51 -1.79
C GLY A 141 -14.13 7.63 -0.93
N LEU A 142 -14.51 6.51 -1.50
CA LEU A 142 -15.22 5.44 -0.82
C LEU A 142 -14.49 4.13 -1.07
N LYS A 143 -14.41 3.30 -0.05
CA LYS A 143 -13.85 1.97 -0.11
C LYS A 143 -14.85 0.97 0.46
N TYR A 144 -14.96 -0.18 -0.20
CA TYR A 144 -15.90 -1.22 0.19
C TYR A 144 -15.25 -2.61 0.08
N VAL A 145 -15.43 -3.43 1.13
CA VAL A 145 -15.04 -4.84 1.12
C VAL A 145 -16.19 -5.66 0.53
N PHE A 146 -15.97 -6.26 -0.64
CA PHE A 146 -16.98 -7.06 -1.32
C PHE A 146 -17.19 -8.43 -0.67
N GLY A 147 -16.14 -8.99 -0.06
CA GLY A 147 -16.22 -10.26 0.63
C GLY A 147 -14.90 -10.70 1.26
N TYR A 148 -15.00 -11.67 2.14
CA TYR A 148 -13.86 -12.26 2.83
C TYR A 148 -14.10 -13.71 3.22
N THR A 149 -13.01 -14.42 3.41
CA THR A 149 -12.91 -15.71 4.12
C THR A 149 -11.80 -15.58 5.16
N PRO A 150 -11.54 -16.57 6.03
CA PRO A 150 -10.40 -16.51 6.96
C PRO A 150 -9.03 -16.28 6.32
N LYS A 151 -8.90 -16.55 5.01
CA LYS A 151 -7.62 -16.44 4.29
C LYS A 151 -7.64 -15.47 3.11
N PHE A 152 -8.81 -15.08 2.62
CA PHE A 152 -8.93 -14.27 1.41
C PHE A 152 -9.93 -13.17 1.62
N ASN A 153 -9.57 -11.96 1.22
CA ASN A 153 -10.45 -10.81 1.18
C ASN A 153 -10.26 -10.03 -0.12
N TYR A 154 -11.32 -9.36 -0.56
CA TYR A 154 -11.27 -8.52 -1.76
C TYR A 154 -12.27 -7.37 -1.66
N GLY A 155 -11.93 -6.27 -2.30
CA GLY A 155 -12.70 -5.03 -2.22
C GLY A 155 -12.36 -4.07 -3.34
N GLY A 156 -12.97 -2.91 -3.30
CA GLY A 156 -12.74 -1.85 -4.25
C GLY A 156 -12.75 -0.48 -3.60
N GLN A 157 -12.15 0.48 -4.29
CA GLN A 157 -12.10 1.87 -3.88
C GLN A 157 -12.32 2.78 -5.08
N VAL A 158 -13.05 3.86 -4.87
CA VAL A 158 -13.13 4.99 -5.80
C VAL A 158 -12.60 6.22 -5.07
N PHE A 159 -11.79 7.02 -5.74
CA PHE A 159 -11.20 8.21 -5.13
C PHE A 159 -11.11 9.34 -6.15
N PHE A 160 -11.45 10.55 -5.75
CA PHE A 160 -11.43 11.74 -6.57
C PHE A 160 -10.61 12.83 -5.92
N THR A 161 -9.94 13.67 -6.73
CA THR A 161 -9.30 14.89 -6.25
C THR A 161 -9.91 16.09 -6.93
N ALA A 162 -10.05 17.19 -6.20
CA ALA A 162 -10.48 18.47 -6.72
C ALA A 162 -9.26 19.41 -6.84
N PRO A 163 -9.16 20.27 -7.90
CA PRO A 163 -8.00 21.12 -8.12
C PRO A 163 -7.99 22.33 -7.16
N THR A 164 -7.76 22.05 -5.90
CA THR A 164 -7.75 23.03 -4.79
C THR A 164 -6.33 23.41 -4.34
N GLY A 165 -5.33 22.71 -4.85
CA GLY A 165 -3.93 22.91 -4.49
C GLY A 165 -3.33 24.18 -5.12
N THR A 166 -2.09 24.45 -4.75
CA THR A 166 -1.32 25.56 -5.26
C THR A 166 -0.96 25.34 -6.74
N ASN A 167 -1.03 26.38 -7.54
CA ASN A 167 -0.60 26.33 -8.94
C ASN A 167 0.85 25.82 -9.05
N GLY A 168 1.11 24.89 -9.97
CA GLY A 168 2.38 24.19 -10.13
C GLY A 168 2.56 22.97 -9.22
N VAL A 169 1.65 22.72 -8.24
CA VAL A 169 1.58 21.51 -7.42
C VAL A 169 0.26 20.78 -7.67
N SER A 170 -0.84 21.50 -7.83
CA SER A 170 -2.15 20.97 -8.23
C SER A 170 -2.10 20.31 -9.60
N ALA A 171 -2.91 19.26 -9.80
CA ALA A 171 -3.14 18.65 -11.11
C ALA A 171 -3.87 19.58 -12.09
N GLY A 172 -4.41 20.72 -11.61
CA GLY A 172 -5.11 21.71 -12.43
C GLY A 172 -6.49 21.26 -12.93
N GLY A 173 -6.96 20.11 -12.51
CA GLY A 173 -8.29 19.57 -12.84
C GLY A 173 -8.61 18.37 -11.96
N THR A 174 -9.88 17.99 -11.91
CA THR A 174 -10.34 16.81 -11.15
C THR A 174 -9.71 15.55 -11.70
N THR A 175 -9.14 14.72 -10.82
CA THR A 175 -8.70 13.36 -11.15
C THR A 175 -9.62 12.32 -10.53
N ALA A 176 -9.59 11.09 -11.04
CA ALA A 176 -10.35 9.98 -10.51
C ALA A 176 -9.50 8.71 -10.54
N SER A 177 -9.67 7.86 -9.53
CA SER A 177 -9.08 6.52 -9.50
C SER A 177 -10.10 5.49 -9.06
N TYR A 178 -9.98 4.29 -9.64
CA TYR A 178 -10.82 3.12 -9.37
C TYR A 178 -9.89 1.95 -9.11
N ALA A 179 -9.85 1.47 -7.88
CA ALA A 179 -8.97 0.40 -7.48
C ALA A 179 -9.74 -0.87 -7.13
N LEU A 180 -9.17 -2.02 -7.50
CA LEU A 180 -9.55 -3.35 -7.00
C LEU A 180 -8.40 -3.86 -6.15
N ASN A 181 -8.73 -4.33 -4.95
CA ASN A 181 -7.79 -4.79 -3.94
C ASN A 181 -8.10 -6.24 -3.58
N ALA A 182 -7.06 -7.06 -3.41
CA ALA A 182 -7.19 -8.43 -2.95
C ALA A 182 -6.06 -8.77 -1.97
N GLY A 183 -6.39 -9.54 -0.93
CA GLY A 183 -5.43 -10.03 0.07
C GLY A 183 -5.59 -11.52 0.31
N TYR A 184 -4.48 -12.21 0.55
CA TYR A 184 -4.45 -13.64 0.84
C TYR A 184 -3.45 -13.96 1.96
N THR A 185 -3.92 -14.61 3.00
CA THR A 185 -3.10 -15.13 4.10
C THR A 185 -2.55 -16.50 3.73
N LEU A 186 -1.27 -16.57 3.35
CA LEU A 186 -0.58 -17.80 3.00
C LEU A 186 -0.35 -18.68 4.24
N SER A 187 0.08 -18.06 5.33
CA SER A 187 0.34 -18.70 6.62
C SER A 187 0.23 -17.65 7.75
N PRO A 188 0.38 -18.04 9.02
CA PRO A 188 0.45 -17.06 10.12
C PRO A 188 1.62 -16.05 10.00
N VAL A 189 2.62 -16.37 9.19
CA VAL A 189 3.82 -15.52 8.98
C VAL A 189 3.77 -14.76 7.65
N PHE A 190 3.17 -15.34 6.61
CA PHE A 190 3.22 -14.78 5.26
C PHE A 190 1.85 -14.39 4.74
N SER A 191 1.77 -13.23 4.12
CA SER A 191 0.60 -12.73 3.41
C SER A 191 0.97 -12.19 2.03
N LEU A 192 0.01 -12.18 1.13
CA LEU A 192 0.11 -11.58 -0.19
C LEU A 192 -1.05 -10.60 -0.36
N ALA A 193 -0.78 -9.40 -0.87
CA ALA A 193 -1.84 -8.50 -1.27
C ALA A 193 -1.49 -7.81 -2.60
N GLY A 194 -2.52 -7.41 -3.33
CA GLY A 194 -2.34 -6.73 -4.60
C GLY A 194 -3.44 -5.70 -4.86
N THR A 195 -3.07 -4.68 -5.62
CA THR A 195 -3.99 -3.63 -6.09
C THR A 195 -3.84 -3.45 -7.59
N ALA A 196 -4.97 -3.29 -8.28
CA ALA A 196 -5.04 -2.84 -9.67
C ALA A 196 -5.87 -1.58 -9.73
N THR A 197 -5.31 -0.50 -10.29
CA THR A 197 -5.93 0.83 -10.31
C THR A 197 -6.00 1.36 -11.74
N ALA A 198 -7.19 1.81 -12.15
CA ALA A 198 -7.39 2.65 -13.34
C ALA A 198 -7.56 4.11 -12.90
N GLN A 199 -6.88 5.02 -13.57
CA GLN A 199 -6.85 6.44 -13.21
C GLN A 199 -7.19 7.32 -14.40
N SER A 200 -7.97 8.37 -14.17
CA SER A 200 -8.13 9.51 -15.07
C SER A 200 -7.30 10.66 -14.53
N GLN A 201 -6.18 10.94 -15.17
CA GLN A 201 -5.21 11.97 -14.80
C GLN A 201 -5.36 13.23 -15.65
N THR A 202 -4.84 14.35 -15.15
CA THR A 202 -4.80 15.62 -15.90
C THR A 202 -3.61 16.47 -15.44
N ASN A 203 -3.17 17.38 -16.30
CA ASN A 203 -2.22 18.45 -15.95
C ASN A 203 -2.86 19.86 -16.12
N GLY A 204 -4.20 19.90 -16.09
CA GLY A 204 -4.98 21.14 -16.30
C GLY A 204 -5.29 21.46 -17.77
N THR A 205 -4.46 21.02 -18.71
CA THR A 205 -4.66 21.26 -20.16
C THR A 205 -5.00 20.00 -20.92
N GLN A 206 -4.51 18.88 -20.49
CA GLN A 206 -4.70 17.57 -21.13
C GLN A 206 -5.12 16.53 -20.11
N ARG A 207 -5.98 15.60 -20.52
CA ARG A 207 -6.44 14.47 -19.72
C ARG A 207 -6.00 13.17 -20.37
N TRP A 208 -5.60 12.20 -19.55
CA TRP A 208 -5.21 10.85 -20.04
C TRP A 208 -5.60 9.78 -19.02
N SER A 209 -5.59 8.53 -19.50
CA SER A 209 -5.77 7.36 -18.65
C SER A 209 -4.41 6.79 -18.25
N ALA A 210 -4.26 6.46 -16.97
CA ALA A 210 -3.11 5.75 -16.41
C ALA A 210 -3.56 4.47 -15.73
N LEU A 211 -2.68 3.48 -15.66
CA LEU A 211 -2.90 2.24 -14.94
C LEU A 211 -1.79 2.06 -13.91
N ALA A 212 -2.16 1.58 -12.74
CA ALA A 212 -1.21 1.14 -11.74
C ALA A 212 -1.55 -0.27 -11.27
N SER A 213 -0.52 -1.05 -10.94
CA SER A 213 -0.69 -2.35 -10.30
C SER A 213 0.43 -2.56 -9.30
N SER A 214 0.13 -3.24 -8.21
CA SER A 214 1.13 -3.58 -7.19
C SER A 214 0.87 -4.95 -6.60
N LEU A 215 1.94 -5.57 -6.10
CA LEU A 215 1.92 -6.83 -5.39
C LEU A 215 2.89 -6.73 -4.23
N VAL A 216 2.42 -6.99 -3.02
CA VAL A 216 3.20 -6.97 -1.79
C VAL A 216 3.20 -8.33 -1.11
N LEU A 217 4.37 -8.78 -0.72
CA LEU A 217 4.58 -9.89 0.21
C LEU A 217 4.77 -9.30 1.61
N GLY A 218 3.86 -9.63 2.52
CA GLY A 218 3.95 -9.28 3.93
C GLY A 218 4.55 -10.43 4.74
N VAL A 219 5.41 -10.09 5.68
CA VAL A 219 6.04 -11.03 6.63
C VAL A 219 5.79 -10.55 8.05
N ALA A 220 5.03 -11.32 8.82
CA ALA A 220 4.83 -11.07 10.25
C ALA A 220 6.08 -11.50 11.03
N LEU A 221 6.62 -10.58 11.81
CA LEU A 221 7.78 -10.78 12.68
C LEU A 221 7.37 -10.74 14.16
N PRO A 222 8.21 -11.22 15.09
CA PRO A 222 7.94 -11.06 16.52
C PRO A 222 7.72 -9.62 16.96
N ASN A 223 7.10 -9.43 18.13
CA ASN A 223 6.88 -8.14 18.77
C ASN A 223 6.02 -7.17 17.92
N ALA A 224 4.96 -7.68 17.28
CA ALA A 224 4.04 -6.90 16.46
C ALA A 224 4.76 -6.04 15.39
N THR A 225 5.82 -6.57 14.82
CA THR A 225 6.58 -5.98 13.72
C THR A 225 6.23 -6.70 12.42
N GLY A 226 6.23 -6.01 11.30
CA GLY A 226 6.08 -6.61 9.98
C GLY A 226 7.06 -6.02 8.98
N LEU A 227 7.33 -6.81 7.94
CA LEU A 227 8.13 -6.44 6.80
C LEU A 227 7.28 -6.60 5.53
N ASN A 228 7.35 -5.62 4.65
CA ASN A 228 6.72 -5.65 3.34
C ASN A 228 7.80 -5.57 2.24
N ALA A 229 7.70 -6.47 1.26
CA ALA A 229 8.46 -6.40 0.02
C ALA A 229 7.46 -6.26 -1.14
N GLU A 230 7.56 -5.19 -1.91
CA GLU A 230 6.55 -4.84 -2.91
C GLU A 230 7.18 -4.53 -4.27
N ILE A 231 6.47 -4.93 -5.32
CA ILE A 231 6.68 -4.46 -6.68
C ILE A 231 5.44 -3.70 -7.14
N ALA A 232 5.64 -2.52 -7.73
CA ALA A 232 4.57 -1.72 -8.30
C ALA A 232 4.93 -1.27 -9.72
N GLN A 233 3.92 -1.17 -10.59
CA GLN A 233 4.04 -0.68 -11.95
C GLN A 233 3.04 0.46 -12.18
N PHE A 234 3.50 1.50 -12.88
CA PHE A 234 2.72 2.69 -13.19
C PHE A 234 2.87 2.99 -14.68
N SER A 235 1.81 2.83 -15.45
CA SER A 235 1.77 3.24 -16.85
C SER A 235 1.26 4.67 -16.98
N HIS A 236 1.87 5.46 -17.86
CA HIS A 236 1.47 6.85 -18.13
C HIS A 236 1.38 7.72 -16.86
N ALA A 237 2.23 7.46 -15.86
CA ALA A 237 2.11 8.07 -14.52
C ALA A 237 2.32 9.59 -14.52
N ILE A 238 3.09 10.13 -15.47
CA ILE A 238 3.47 11.55 -15.54
C ILE A 238 2.99 12.24 -16.83
N GLY A 239 2.28 11.53 -17.69
CA GLY A 239 1.75 12.08 -18.93
C GLY A 239 1.36 11.01 -19.93
N PRO A 240 0.59 11.38 -20.96
CA PRO A 240 0.17 10.45 -22.00
C PRO A 240 1.40 9.92 -22.76
N GLY A 241 1.38 8.62 -23.06
CA GLY A 241 2.47 7.96 -23.80
C GLY A 241 3.76 7.78 -23.03
N THR A 242 3.84 8.17 -21.75
CA THR A 242 5.05 7.92 -20.96
C THR A 242 5.20 6.42 -20.69
N PRO A 243 6.44 5.88 -20.75
CA PRO A 243 6.70 4.46 -20.50
C PRO A 243 6.27 4.02 -19.10
N THR A 244 5.96 2.72 -18.98
CA THR A 244 5.67 2.12 -17.69
C THR A 244 6.88 2.21 -16.77
N ARG A 245 6.64 2.67 -15.56
CA ARG A 245 7.62 2.74 -14.47
C ARG A 245 7.42 1.56 -13.54
N THR A 246 8.52 0.89 -13.18
CA THR A 246 8.53 -0.14 -12.14
C THR A 246 9.18 0.43 -10.88
N GLN A 247 8.60 0.12 -9.73
CA GLN A 247 9.13 0.48 -8.41
C GLN A 247 9.25 -0.78 -7.56
N TYR A 248 10.32 -0.88 -6.82
CA TYR A 248 10.53 -1.89 -5.77
C TYR A 248 10.57 -1.16 -4.44
N LEU A 249 9.86 -1.71 -3.46
CA LEU A 249 9.75 -1.13 -2.11
C LEU A 249 10.04 -2.18 -1.06
N LEU A 250 10.80 -1.78 -0.04
CA LEU A 250 10.93 -2.49 1.23
C LEU A 250 10.44 -1.58 2.34
N ALA A 251 9.66 -2.13 3.24
CA ALA A 251 9.15 -1.38 4.36
C ALA A 251 9.09 -2.22 5.63
N VAL A 252 9.25 -1.54 6.76
CA VAL A 252 9.09 -2.12 8.09
C VAL A 252 8.02 -1.31 8.80
N TYR A 253 7.13 -2.00 9.49
CA TYR A 253 6.18 -1.37 10.39
C TYR A 253 6.19 -2.05 11.76
N ARG A 254 5.75 -1.32 12.78
CA ARG A 254 5.59 -1.84 14.14
C ARG A 254 4.35 -1.27 14.79
N ASP A 255 3.51 -2.17 15.29
CA ASP A 255 2.36 -1.78 16.10
C ASP A 255 2.80 -1.52 17.55
N LEU A 256 2.53 -0.32 18.05
CA LEU A 256 2.75 0.08 19.43
C LEU A 256 1.47 -0.10 20.25
N GLY A 257 0.85 -1.26 20.13
CA GLY A 257 -0.44 -1.59 20.69
C GLY A 257 -1.54 -1.63 19.62
N PRO A 258 -2.84 -1.71 20.01
CA PRO A 258 -3.92 -1.92 19.06
C PRO A 258 -4.26 -0.68 18.20
N ARG A 259 -3.75 0.49 18.56
CA ARG A 259 -4.21 1.77 18.01
C ARG A 259 -3.15 2.63 17.34
N ILE A 260 -1.88 2.24 17.42
CA ILE A 260 -0.79 3.02 16.85
C ILE A 260 0.13 2.10 16.06
N GLN A 261 0.43 2.47 14.83
CA GLN A 261 1.47 1.86 14.02
C GLN A 261 2.50 2.92 13.63
N LEU A 262 3.77 2.56 13.67
CA LEU A 262 4.87 3.33 13.08
C LEU A 262 5.40 2.58 11.87
N ASP A 263 5.81 3.29 10.84
CA ASP A 263 6.35 2.70 9.62
C ASP A 263 7.57 3.47 9.08
N THR A 264 8.38 2.75 8.34
CA THR A 264 9.43 3.32 7.48
C THR A 264 9.51 2.53 6.19
N SER A 265 9.84 3.23 5.10
CA SER A 265 9.96 2.62 3.78
C SER A 265 11.14 3.16 3.00
N PHE A 266 11.68 2.30 2.13
CA PHE A 266 12.65 2.64 1.11
C PHE A 266 12.20 2.06 -0.21
N ALA A 267 12.23 2.86 -1.27
CA ALA A 267 11.90 2.38 -2.61
C ALA A 267 12.88 2.88 -3.66
N VAL A 268 12.98 2.11 -4.72
CA VAL A 268 13.78 2.46 -5.91
C VAL A 268 12.96 2.24 -7.17
N SER A 269 13.14 3.11 -8.15
CA SER A 269 12.66 2.91 -9.51
C SER A 269 13.85 2.96 -10.47
N PRO A 270 14.25 1.83 -11.06
CA PRO A 270 15.37 1.77 -11.99
C PRO A 270 14.99 2.21 -13.41
N THR A 271 13.74 2.60 -13.67
CA THR A 271 13.24 2.90 -15.02
C THR A 271 13.89 4.19 -15.57
N THR A 272 14.76 4.06 -16.55
CA THR A 272 15.53 5.15 -17.16
C THR A 272 14.68 6.11 -17.99
N ALA A 273 13.68 5.59 -18.71
CA ALA A 273 12.83 6.38 -19.61
C ALA A 273 11.98 7.45 -18.91
N THR A 274 11.70 7.29 -17.61
CA THR A 274 10.95 8.25 -16.79
C THR A 274 11.78 8.89 -15.69
N GLY A 275 13.12 8.69 -15.74
CA GLY A 275 14.04 9.08 -14.69
C GLY A 275 14.08 8.06 -13.54
N LYS A 276 15.27 7.62 -13.18
CA LYS A 276 15.48 6.80 -11.98
C LYS A 276 15.28 7.64 -10.73
N TYR A 277 14.77 7.02 -9.69
CA TYR A 277 14.65 7.66 -8.38
C TYR A 277 14.74 6.64 -7.26
N HIS A 278 15.01 7.13 -6.09
CA HIS A 278 14.78 6.41 -4.83
C HIS A 278 14.04 7.33 -3.86
N TYR A 279 13.35 6.74 -2.89
CA TYR A 279 12.77 7.52 -1.81
C TYR A 279 12.91 6.83 -0.46
N VAL A 280 12.87 7.63 0.59
CA VAL A 280 12.66 7.20 1.97
C VAL A 280 11.35 7.81 2.48
N GLY A 281 10.62 7.02 3.26
CA GLY A 281 9.38 7.43 3.89
C GLY A 281 9.35 7.04 5.37
N PHE A 282 8.67 7.84 6.17
CA PHE A 282 8.36 7.58 7.58
C PHE A 282 6.90 7.90 7.81
N GLY A 283 6.25 7.13 8.68
CA GLY A 283 4.86 7.40 8.98
C GLY A 283 4.40 6.88 10.32
N ALA A 284 3.20 7.31 10.65
CA ALA A 284 2.45 6.84 11.79
C ALA A 284 0.97 6.74 11.41
N SER A 285 0.29 5.75 11.99
CA SER A 285 -1.14 5.56 11.84
C SER A 285 -1.77 5.45 13.22
N PHE A 286 -2.94 6.05 13.37
CA PHE A 286 -3.67 6.16 14.64
C PHE A 286 -5.10 5.71 14.44
N TYR A 287 -5.59 4.84 15.33
CA TYR A 287 -6.94 4.29 15.29
C TYR A 287 -7.74 4.72 16.53
N PHE A 288 -8.93 5.28 16.32
CA PHE A 288 -9.81 5.86 17.35
C PHE A 288 -11.16 5.20 17.42
#